data_9aea0e64e5e484199cdcea6c5846636a
#
_entry.id   9aea0e64e5e484199cdcea6c5846636a
#
_cell.length_a   1.000
_cell.length_b   1.000
_cell.length_c   1.000
_cell.angle_alpha   90.00
_cell.angle_beta   90.00
_cell.angle_gamma   90.00
#
_symmetry.space_group_name_H-M   'P 1'
#
loop_
_entity.id
_entity.type
_entity.pdbx_description
1 polymer ?
#
loop_
_entity_poly.entity_id
_entity_poly.type
_entity_poly.pdbx_seq_one_letter_code
_entity_poly.pdbx_strand_id
1 'polypeptide(L)'
;HQTLVKNKLRSRVVVQADGQLKTGRDIAVAALLGAEEWGIATAALVVEGCIMMRKCHMNTCPVGVATQDPELRNRFKGDPDHVVNFFKMITQELREIMADLGFRTVDEMIGQVDNLEMRENIQHWKYKNIDLSAVLYKEPNSMYTTLYNSEEQDHGLAESLDWKLLEAARPA
;
A
#
# COMPACT_ATOMS: atom_id res chain seq x y z
N HIS A 1 -5.64 4.74 10.46
CA HIS A 1 -4.84 5.94 10.73
C HIS A 1 -5.49 6.82 11.79
N GLN A 2 -6.65 7.44 11.56
CA GLN A 2 -7.27 8.40 12.49
C GLN A 2 -7.52 7.84 13.90
N THR A 3 -7.89 6.57 14.02
CA THR A 3 -8.04 5.90 15.33
C THR A 3 -6.71 5.82 16.09
N LEU A 4 -5.60 5.54 15.39
CA LEU A 4 -4.26 5.54 16.00
C LEU A 4 -3.84 6.94 16.44
N VAL A 5 -4.11 7.96 15.61
CA VAL A 5 -3.87 9.38 15.94
C VAL A 5 -4.63 9.76 17.20
N LYS A 6 -5.94 9.48 17.25
CA LYS A 6 -6.80 9.76 18.41
C LYS A 6 -6.28 9.15 19.70
N ASN A 7 -5.71 7.96 19.64
CA ASN A 7 -5.18 7.23 20.79
C ASN A 7 -3.68 7.46 21.04
N LYS A 8 -3.03 8.37 20.29
CA LYS A 8 -1.59 8.66 20.37
C LYS A 8 -0.70 7.41 20.17
N LEU A 9 -1.13 6.53 19.27
CA LEU A 9 -0.44 5.28 18.94
C LEU A 9 0.15 5.31 17.53
N ARG A 10 -0.11 6.38 16.76
CA ARG A 10 0.29 6.43 15.34
C ARG A 10 1.79 6.40 15.13
N SER A 11 2.55 7.06 16.01
CA SER A 11 4.02 7.07 16.00
C SER A 11 4.66 5.68 16.16
N ARG A 12 3.94 4.73 16.72
CA ARG A 12 4.43 3.40 17.09
C ARG A 12 4.23 2.32 16.04
N VAL A 13 3.44 2.56 15.02
CA VAL A 13 3.05 1.56 14.03
C VAL A 13 3.18 2.10 12.61
N VAL A 14 3.69 1.26 11.71
CA VAL A 14 3.66 1.50 10.27
C VAL A 14 2.28 1.14 9.74
N VAL A 15 1.67 2.02 8.94
CA VAL A 15 0.41 1.77 8.26
C VAL A 15 0.67 1.48 6.80
N GLN A 16 0.39 0.26 6.38
CA GLN A 16 0.49 -0.16 4.99
C GLN A 16 -0.89 -0.19 4.33
N ALA A 17 -0.99 0.33 3.12
CA ALA A 17 -2.15 0.16 2.26
C ALA A 17 -1.85 -0.85 1.15
N ASP A 18 -2.79 -1.76 0.89
CA ASP A 18 -2.72 -2.73 -0.19
C ASP A 18 -4.09 -2.82 -0.88
N GLY A 19 -4.07 -3.28 -2.11
CA GLY A 19 -5.28 -3.51 -2.89
C GLY A 19 -5.49 -2.52 -4.03
N GLN A 20 -5.20 -2.96 -5.26
CA GLN A 20 -5.46 -2.24 -6.51
C GLN A 20 -4.72 -0.90 -6.69
N LEU A 21 -3.64 -0.65 -5.95
CA LEU A 21 -2.77 0.50 -6.18
C LEU A 21 -1.98 0.27 -7.49
N LYS A 22 -2.05 1.22 -8.42
CA LYS A 22 -1.48 1.07 -9.78
C LYS A 22 -0.77 2.31 -10.30
N THR A 23 -1.05 3.48 -9.73
CA THR A 23 -0.56 4.78 -10.19
C THR A 23 0.06 5.56 -9.04
N GLY A 24 0.86 6.57 -9.36
CA GLY A 24 1.37 7.51 -8.35
C GLY A 24 0.25 8.27 -7.64
N ARG A 25 -0.87 8.51 -8.36
CA ARG A 25 -2.05 9.12 -7.77
C ARG A 25 -2.71 8.22 -6.70
N ASP A 26 -2.80 6.90 -6.94
CA ASP A 26 -3.36 5.97 -5.95
C ASP A 26 -2.50 5.99 -4.67
N ILE A 27 -1.18 6.04 -4.83
CA ILE A 27 -0.21 6.14 -3.73
C ILE A 27 -0.41 7.46 -2.98
N ALA A 28 -0.51 8.60 -3.70
CA ALA A 28 -0.72 9.90 -3.10
C ALA A 28 -2.02 9.95 -2.27
N VAL A 29 -3.12 9.43 -2.80
CA VAL A 29 -4.40 9.35 -2.07
C VAL A 29 -4.26 8.48 -0.82
N ALA A 30 -3.61 7.32 -0.93
CA ALA A 30 -3.38 6.44 0.22
C ALA A 30 -2.51 7.11 1.30
N ALA A 31 -1.46 7.86 0.90
CA ALA A 31 -0.61 8.63 1.82
C ALA A 31 -1.40 9.74 2.53
N LEU A 32 -2.18 10.53 1.79
CA LEU A 32 -3.03 11.58 2.35
C LEU A 32 -4.07 11.01 3.33
N LEU A 33 -4.52 9.76 3.13
CA LEU A 33 -5.38 9.03 4.06
C LEU A 33 -4.62 8.38 5.22
N GLY A 34 -3.27 8.40 5.20
CA GLY A 34 -2.43 8.00 6.33
C GLY A 34 -1.62 6.73 6.17
N ALA A 35 -1.49 6.19 4.96
CA ALA A 35 -0.56 5.11 4.68
C ALA A 35 0.86 5.64 4.48
N GLU A 36 1.86 4.90 4.94
CA GLU A 36 3.29 5.17 4.74
C GLU A 36 4.03 4.07 3.98
N GLU A 37 3.36 2.92 3.79
CA GLU A 37 3.82 1.84 2.91
C GLU A 37 2.71 1.38 1.97
N TRP A 38 3.09 0.84 0.82
CA TRP A 38 2.13 0.45 -0.23
C TRP A 38 2.45 -0.92 -0.81
N GLY A 39 1.52 -1.86 -0.68
CA GLY A 39 1.59 -3.16 -1.32
C GLY A 39 1.09 -3.10 -2.77
N ILE A 40 1.95 -3.33 -3.73
CA ILE A 40 1.63 -3.28 -5.16
C ILE A 40 1.93 -4.63 -5.80
N ALA A 41 0.92 -5.49 -5.89
CA ALA A 41 1.06 -6.82 -6.51
C ALA A 41 0.46 -6.88 -7.92
N THR A 42 -0.82 -6.53 -8.05
CA THR A 42 -1.56 -6.70 -9.31
C THR A 42 -0.95 -5.90 -10.47
N ALA A 43 -0.52 -4.66 -10.22
CA ALA A 43 0.09 -3.84 -11.27
C ALA A 43 1.40 -4.44 -11.77
N ALA A 44 2.27 -4.91 -10.88
CA ALA A 44 3.50 -5.60 -11.24
C ALA A 44 3.23 -6.88 -12.06
N LEU A 45 2.22 -7.67 -11.66
CA LEU A 45 1.82 -8.86 -12.44
C LEU A 45 1.31 -8.49 -13.83
N VAL A 46 0.55 -7.40 -13.98
CA VAL A 46 0.06 -6.94 -15.30
C VAL A 46 1.22 -6.49 -16.18
N VAL A 47 2.20 -5.80 -15.62
CA VAL A 47 3.42 -5.40 -16.31
C VAL A 47 4.19 -6.62 -16.87
N GLU A 48 4.17 -7.73 -16.13
CA GLU A 48 4.75 -9.02 -16.55
C GLU A 48 3.85 -9.83 -17.48
N GLY A 49 2.74 -9.28 -17.96
CA GLY A 49 1.85 -9.91 -18.93
C GLY A 49 0.64 -10.64 -18.34
N CYS A 50 0.31 -10.46 -17.07
CA CYS A 50 -0.89 -11.01 -16.49
C CYS A 50 -2.15 -10.41 -17.13
N ILE A 51 -3.06 -11.25 -17.60
CA ILE A 51 -4.34 -10.86 -18.23
C ILE A 51 -5.52 -10.85 -17.25
N MET A 52 -5.25 -10.97 -15.97
CA MET A 52 -6.26 -10.87 -14.90
C MET A 52 -7.40 -11.90 -14.96
N MET A 53 -7.16 -13.08 -15.49
CA MET A 53 -8.17 -14.17 -15.57
C MET A 53 -8.67 -14.67 -14.21
N ARG A 54 -7.92 -14.41 -13.14
CA ARG A 54 -8.27 -14.82 -11.76
C ARG A 54 -8.41 -16.34 -11.56
N LYS A 55 -7.69 -17.14 -12.37
CA LYS A 55 -7.64 -18.60 -12.28
C LYS A 55 -6.29 -19.16 -11.84
N CYS A 56 -5.48 -18.34 -11.18
CA CYS A 56 -4.13 -18.72 -10.73
C CYS A 56 -4.13 -19.95 -9.82
N HIS A 57 -5.15 -20.09 -8.96
CA HIS A 57 -5.32 -21.22 -8.06
C HIS A 57 -5.57 -22.59 -8.76
N MET A 58 -5.92 -22.56 -10.05
CA MET A 58 -6.20 -23.77 -10.83
C MET A 58 -4.97 -24.28 -11.61
N ASN A 59 -3.82 -23.63 -11.50
CA ASN A 59 -2.61 -23.96 -12.27
C ASN A 59 -2.79 -23.88 -13.80
N THR A 60 -3.76 -23.09 -14.28
CA THR A 60 -4.16 -22.98 -15.70
C THR A 60 -3.90 -21.61 -16.30
N CYS A 61 -2.89 -20.88 -15.80
CA CYS A 61 -2.58 -19.54 -16.29
C CYS A 61 -2.11 -19.59 -17.75
N PRO A 62 -2.89 -19.07 -18.72
CA PRO A 62 -2.59 -19.22 -20.14
C PRO A 62 -1.38 -18.40 -20.61
N VAL A 63 -0.95 -17.42 -19.84
CA VAL A 63 0.21 -16.55 -20.14
C VAL A 63 1.45 -16.93 -19.32
N GLY A 64 1.38 -17.99 -18.52
CA GLY A 64 2.55 -18.53 -17.82
C GLY A 64 3.00 -17.79 -16.57
N VAL A 65 2.36 -16.69 -16.16
CA VAL A 65 2.77 -15.87 -15.02
C VAL A 65 2.62 -16.62 -13.68
N ALA A 66 1.52 -17.38 -13.54
CA ALA A 66 1.18 -18.04 -12.27
C ALA A 66 0.74 -19.48 -12.54
N THR A 67 1.68 -20.34 -12.90
CA THR A 67 1.44 -21.77 -13.14
C THR A 67 2.73 -22.55 -12.93
N GLN A 68 2.59 -23.81 -12.52
CA GLN A 68 3.67 -24.80 -12.46
C GLN A 68 3.67 -25.75 -13.69
N ASP A 69 2.66 -25.66 -14.55
CA ASP A 69 2.59 -26.43 -15.79
C ASP A 69 3.74 -26.04 -16.72
N PRO A 70 4.60 -26.98 -17.17
CA PRO A 70 5.78 -26.65 -17.98
C PRO A 70 5.45 -26.02 -19.33
N GLU A 71 4.37 -26.46 -20.00
CA GLU A 71 3.96 -25.92 -21.30
C GLU A 71 3.44 -24.48 -21.17
N LEU A 72 2.65 -24.23 -20.13
CA LEU A 72 2.12 -22.90 -19.84
C LEU A 72 3.23 -21.95 -19.38
N ARG A 73 4.17 -22.42 -18.56
CA ARG A 73 5.33 -21.62 -18.12
C ARG A 73 6.18 -21.12 -19.30
N ASN A 74 6.34 -21.93 -20.36
CA ASN A 74 7.08 -21.53 -21.57
C ASN A 74 6.43 -20.36 -22.31
N ARG A 75 5.20 -20.00 -21.99
CA ARG A 75 4.49 -18.83 -22.57
C ARG A 75 4.81 -17.52 -21.85
N PHE A 76 5.43 -17.59 -20.68
CA PHE A 76 5.82 -16.40 -19.94
C PHE A 76 6.87 -15.60 -20.72
N LYS A 77 6.59 -14.31 -20.91
CA LYS A 77 7.43 -13.35 -21.64
C LYS A 77 7.74 -12.09 -20.83
N GLY A 78 7.57 -12.16 -19.51
CA GLY A 78 7.91 -11.06 -18.63
C GLY A 78 9.40 -10.78 -18.62
N ASP A 79 9.74 -9.52 -18.32
CA ASP A 79 11.12 -9.05 -18.20
C ASP A 79 11.23 -8.20 -16.93
N PRO A 80 12.18 -8.50 -16.02
CA PRO A 80 12.38 -7.73 -14.81
C PRO A 80 12.54 -6.22 -15.02
N ASP A 81 13.12 -5.80 -16.14
CA ASP A 81 13.29 -4.38 -16.46
C ASP A 81 11.97 -3.67 -16.69
N HIS A 82 10.93 -4.36 -17.12
CA HIS A 82 9.58 -3.80 -17.23
C HIS A 82 9.05 -3.39 -15.85
N VAL A 83 9.23 -4.21 -14.83
CA VAL A 83 8.82 -3.92 -13.45
C VAL A 83 9.62 -2.76 -12.90
N VAL A 84 10.95 -2.77 -13.08
CA VAL A 84 11.83 -1.68 -12.63
C VAL A 84 11.39 -0.35 -13.25
N ASN A 85 11.17 -0.31 -14.56
CA ASN A 85 10.76 0.89 -15.26
C ASN A 85 9.36 1.35 -14.83
N PHE A 86 8.42 0.42 -14.65
CA PHE A 86 7.09 0.73 -14.13
C PHE A 86 7.16 1.43 -12.77
N PHE A 87 7.93 0.89 -11.81
CA PHE A 87 8.06 1.50 -10.49
C PHE A 87 8.76 2.88 -10.54
N LYS A 88 9.72 3.07 -11.44
CA LYS A 88 10.31 4.40 -11.69
C LYS A 88 9.27 5.39 -12.20
N MET A 89 8.38 4.97 -13.12
CA MET A 89 7.34 5.84 -13.68
C MET A 89 6.30 6.24 -12.63
N ILE A 90 5.77 5.29 -11.85
CA ILE A 90 4.78 5.62 -10.81
C ILE A 90 5.40 6.45 -9.67
N THR A 91 6.68 6.23 -9.37
CA THR A 91 7.40 7.07 -8.40
C THR A 91 7.58 8.49 -8.92
N GLN A 92 7.87 8.66 -10.21
CA GLN A 92 7.96 9.98 -10.83
C GLN A 92 6.61 10.70 -10.81
N GLU A 93 5.52 10.01 -11.18
CA GLU A 93 4.16 10.56 -11.08
C GLU A 93 3.83 11.01 -9.64
N LEU A 94 4.17 10.17 -8.64
CA LEU A 94 3.99 10.54 -7.24
C LEU A 94 4.77 11.81 -6.88
N ARG A 95 6.04 11.92 -7.31
CA ARG A 95 6.87 13.11 -7.06
C ARG A 95 6.29 14.38 -7.66
N GLU A 96 5.71 14.30 -8.86
CA GLU A 96 5.05 15.43 -9.52
C GLU A 96 3.82 15.86 -8.71
N ILE A 97 2.97 14.93 -8.29
CA ILE A 97 1.80 15.20 -7.44
C ILE A 97 2.24 15.82 -6.09
N MET A 98 3.29 15.30 -5.46
CA MET A 98 3.83 15.86 -4.22
C MET A 98 4.31 17.31 -4.42
N ALA A 99 4.98 17.58 -5.54
CA ALA A 99 5.45 18.93 -5.87
C ALA A 99 4.29 19.91 -6.09
N ASP A 100 3.25 19.48 -6.81
CA ASP A 100 2.05 20.28 -7.05
C ASP A 100 1.29 20.61 -5.74
N LEU A 101 1.30 19.68 -4.78
CA LEU A 101 0.72 19.86 -3.45
C LEU A 101 1.64 20.58 -2.47
N GLY A 102 2.91 20.83 -2.82
CA GLY A 102 3.90 21.53 -2.01
C GLY A 102 4.61 20.65 -0.96
N PHE A 103 4.52 19.33 -1.03
CA PHE A 103 5.21 18.40 -0.13
C PHE A 103 6.62 18.07 -0.63
N ARG A 104 7.60 18.11 0.28
CA ARG A 104 9.00 17.77 -0.01
C ARG A 104 9.34 16.33 0.29
N THR A 105 8.69 15.74 1.29
CA THR A 105 8.86 14.35 1.72
C THR A 105 7.52 13.65 1.78
N VAL A 106 7.55 12.32 1.73
CA VAL A 106 6.35 11.51 1.91
C VAL A 106 5.79 11.70 3.32
N ASP A 107 6.64 11.78 4.33
CA ASP A 107 6.23 11.97 5.73
C ASP A 107 5.40 13.24 5.93
N GLU A 108 5.76 14.33 5.22
CA GLU A 108 4.97 15.57 5.25
C GLU A 108 3.56 15.40 4.68
N MET A 109 3.38 14.46 3.75
CA MET A 109 2.10 14.21 3.09
C MET A 109 1.19 13.25 3.87
N ILE A 110 1.76 12.38 4.73
CA ILE A 110 1.00 11.35 5.44
C ILE A 110 -0.09 11.97 6.31
N GLY A 111 -1.33 11.52 6.08
CA GLY A 111 -2.49 11.95 6.87
C GLY A 111 -2.96 13.38 6.62
N GLN A 112 -2.46 14.07 5.59
CA GLN A 112 -2.88 15.41 5.21
C GLN A 112 -4.17 15.39 4.38
N VAL A 113 -5.20 14.79 4.95
CA VAL A 113 -6.51 14.54 4.31
C VAL A 113 -7.20 15.81 3.81
N ASP A 114 -6.85 16.98 4.36
CA ASP A 114 -7.38 18.30 3.93
C ASP A 114 -7.03 18.63 2.46
N ASN A 115 -6.09 17.88 1.85
CA ASN A 115 -5.74 17.99 0.43
C ASN A 115 -6.61 17.07 -0.48
N LEU A 116 -7.60 16.40 0.10
CA LEU A 116 -8.55 15.56 -0.63
C LEU A 116 -9.94 16.20 -0.62
N GLU A 117 -10.52 16.28 -1.79
CA GLU A 117 -11.89 16.76 -1.99
C GLU A 117 -12.72 15.74 -2.75
N MET A 118 -14.00 15.66 -2.42
CA MET A 118 -14.95 14.91 -3.24
C MET A 118 -15.09 15.60 -4.60
N ARG A 119 -14.99 14.82 -5.67
CA ARG A 119 -15.22 15.35 -7.01
C ARG A 119 -16.65 15.80 -7.16
N GLU A 120 -16.86 17.07 -7.44
CA GLU A 120 -18.17 17.65 -7.69
C GLU A 120 -18.73 17.26 -9.07
N ASN A 121 -20.03 17.43 -9.25
CA ASN A 121 -20.73 17.30 -10.53
C ASN A 121 -20.67 15.93 -11.21
N ILE A 122 -20.48 14.84 -10.47
CA ILE A 122 -20.61 13.48 -11.01
C ILE A 122 -22.10 13.15 -11.20
N GLN A 123 -22.54 13.11 -12.45
CA GLN A 123 -23.93 12.78 -12.81
C GLN A 123 -24.13 11.25 -12.92
N HIS A 124 -23.94 10.56 -11.80
CA HIS A 124 -24.20 9.13 -11.74
C HIS A 124 -25.09 8.82 -10.53
N TRP A 125 -26.15 8.03 -10.73
CA TRP A 125 -27.16 7.78 -9.69
C TRP A 125 -26.60 7.15 -8.41
N LYS A 126 -25.58 6.27 -8.53
CA LYS A 126 -24.90 5.65 -7.38
C LYS A 126 -24.06 6.66 -6.59
N TYR A 127 -23.51 7.68 -7.27
CA TYR A 127 -22.66 8.67 -6.62
C TYR A 127 -23.43 9.60 -5.69
N LYS A 128 -24.67 9.92 -6.03
CA LYS A 128 -25.50 10.87 -5.27
C LYS A 128 -25.71 10.50 -3.80
N ASN A 129 -25.56 9.22 -3.46
CA ASN A 129 -25.76 8.70 -2.12
C ASN A 129 -24.45 8.31 -1.41
N ILE A 130 -23.29 8.66 -1.98
CA ILE A 130 -22.00 8.37 -1.36
C ILE A 130 -21.63 9.55 -0.47
N ASP A 131 -21.48 9.29 0.83
CA ASP A 131 -20.93 10.21 1.80
C ASP A 131 -19.51 9.75 2.18
N LEU A 132 -18.50 10.56 1.87
CA LEU A 132 -17.11 10.32 2.21
C LEU A 132 -16.64 11.12 3.44
N SER A 133 -17.51 11.80 4.15
CA SER A 133 -17.17 12.65 5.29
C SER A 133 -16.39 11.88 6.36
N ALA A 134 -16.76 10.62 6.61
CA ALA A 134 -16.06 9.76 7.56
C ALA A 134 -14.65 9.35 7.09
N VAL A 135 -14.44 9.22 5.77
CA VAL A 135 -13.13 8.90 5.17
C VAL A 135 -12.23 10.13 5.17
N LEU A 136 -12.81 11.30 4.90
CA LEU A 136 -12.12 12.60 4.86
C LEU A 136 -12.02 13.26 6.23
N TYR A 137 -12.45 12.58 7.29
CA TYR A 137 -12.34 13.08 8.67
C TYR A 137 -10.88 13.22 9.08
N LYS A 138 -10.53 14.35 9.69
CA LYS A 138 -9.23 14.60 10.32
C LYS A 138 -9.38 14.70 11.83
N GLU A 139 -8.63 13.89 12.56
CA GLU A 139 -8.62 13.94 14.01
C GLU A 139 -8.02 15.26 14.50
N PRO A 140 -8.71 16.05 15.33
CA PRO A 140 -8.22 17.34 15.82
C PRO A 140 -6.88 17.27 16.57
N ASN A 141 -6.60 16.13 17.24
CA ASN A 141 -5.33 15.91 17.93
C ASN A 141 -4.14 15.67 16.99
N SER A 142 -4.35 15.61 15.69
CA SER A 142 -3.29 15.43 14.69
C SER A 142 -2.20 16.51 14.75
N MET A 143 -2.53 17.68 15.28
CA MET A 143 -1.56 18.78 15.49
C MET A 143 -0.55 18.51 16.61
N TYR A 144 -0.83 17.56 17.51
CA TYR A 144 -0.05 17.28 18.71
C TYR A 144 0.59 15.89 18.73
N THR A 145 0.55 15.17 17.62
CA THR A 145 1.11 13.83 17.50
C THR A 145 1.68 13.61 16.11
N THR A 146 2.64 12.71 16.01
CA THR A 146 3.21 12.31 14.72
C THR A 146 2.18 11.53 13.91
N LEU A 147 2.12 11.80 12.60
CA LEU A 147 1.18 11.17 11.67
C LEU A 147 1.75 9.96 10.95
N TYR A 148 3.00 9.60 11.23
CA TYR A 148 3.74 8.46 10.67
C TYR A 148 4.52 7.74 11.78
N ASN A 149 5.13 6.61 11.46
CA ASN A 149 5.95 5.86 12.41
C ASN A 149 7.27 6.62 12.70
N SER A 150 7.49 6.97 13.95
CA SER A 150 8.67 7.70 14.40
C SER A 150 9.29 7.13 15.67
N GLU A 151 8.72 6.07 16.21
CA GLU A 151 9.18 5.41 17.42
C GLU A 151 9.55 3.96 17.13
N GLU A 152 10.76 3.57 17.52
CA GLU A 152 11.15 2.16 17.54
C GLU A 152 10.43 1.45 18.68
N GLN A 153 9.95 0.23 18.41
CA GLN A 153 9.33 -0.61 19.43
C GLN A 153 10.28 -1.73 19.83
N ASP A 154 10.56 -1.83 21.11
CA ASP A 154 11.16 -3.03 21.70
C ASP A 154 10.05 -4.02 22.08
N HIS A 155 9.95 -5.11 21.35
CA HIS A 155 8.97 -6.17 21.60
C HIS A 155 9.43 -7.19 22.63
N GLY A 156 10.61 -7.01 23.26
CA GLY A 156 11.16 -7.93 24.26
C GLY A 156 11.42 -9.33 23.72
N LEU A 157 11.66 -9.49 22.41
CA LEU A 157 11.77 -10.80 21.76
C LEU A 157 12.95 -11.64 22.29
N ALA A 158 13.96 -11.00 22.88
CA ALA A 158 15.10 -11.70 23.50
C ALA A 158 14.67 -12.59 24.69
N GLU A 159 13.55 -12.24 25.35
CA GLU A 159 13.00 -12.97 26.50
C GLU A 159 11.76 -13.81 26.14
N SER A 160 11.46 -13.93 24.84
CA SER A 160 10.28 -14.66 24.39
C SER A 160 10.37 -16.16 24.71
N LEU A 161 9.20 -16.79 24.93
CA LEU A 161 9.10 -18.23 25.15
C LEU A 161 9.66 -19.06 23.98
N ASP A 162 9.65 -18.50 22.78
CA ASP A 162 10.13 -19.14 21.57
C ASP A 162 11.57 -19.64 21.70
N TRP A 163 12.44 -18.86 22.34
CA TRP A 163 13.84 -19.26 22.59
C TRP A 163 13.95 -20.51 23.44
N LYS A 164 13.12 -20.63 24.46
CA LYS A 164 13.07 -21.82 25.32
C LYS A 164 12.55 -23.03 24.57
N LEU A 165 11.56 -22.84 23.71
CA LEU A 165 11.01 -23.90 22.86
C LEU A 165 12.04 -24.37 21.81
N LEU A 166 12.74 -23.43 21.19
CA LEU A 166 13.81 -23.73 20.24
C LEU A 166 14.98 -24.49 20.88
N GLU A 167 15.34 -24.12 22.10
CA GLU A 167 16.40 -24.81 22.84
C GLU A 167 15.97 -26.23 23.22
N ALA A 168 14.74 -26.40 23.70
CA ALA A 168 14.18 -27.72 24.04
C ALA A 168 14.00 -28.64 22.82
N ALA A 169 13.81 -28.07 21.65
CA ALA A 169 13.62 -28.79 20.38
C ALA A 169 14.94 -29.16 19.67
N ARG A 170 16.10 -28.71 20.16
CA ARG A 170 17.39 -29.09 19.55
C ARG A 170 17.61 -30.59 19.72
N PRO A 171 17.95 -31.33 18.64
CA PRO A 171 18.38 -32.71 18.77
C PRO A 171 19.62 -32.81 19.68
N ALA A 172 19.65 -33.84 20.52
CA ALA A 172 20.76 -34.14 21.40
C ALA A 172 22.00 -34.53 20.61
#